data_d354f6fc5c19b491c45eb1ada03d8205
#
_entry.id   d354f6fc5c19b491c45eb1ada03d8205
#
_cell.length_a   1.000
_cell.length_b   1.000
_cell.length_c   1.000
_cell.angle_alpha   90.00
_cell.angle_beta   90.00
_cell.angle_gamma   90.00
#
_symmetry.space_group_name_H-M   'P 1'
#
loop_
_entity.id
_entity.type
_entity.pdbx_description
1 polymer ?
#
loop_
_entity_poly.entity_id
_entity_poly.type
_entity_poly.pdbx_seq_one_letter_code
_entity_poly.pdbx_strand_id
1 'polypeptide(L)'
;MKRFLLPIAAAVIGTAAHAQAVEAGQEDSLRMYRLQEIEVTATRADAATPVAYTDIARDEIARNSFGSDIPSVLALTPSMVATNETGIGIGATSVRLRGTDATRLNVTINGVSMNNPDSHSMYWYDTPDLISSVGTVQVQRGAGISTNGTGAFGGAVNMTTEALPTDFNGSASLSYG
;
A
#
# COMPACT_ATOMS: atom_id res chain seq x y z
N MET A 1 46.20 -16.96 10.90
CA MET A 1 44.78 -17.29 10.76
C MET A 1 44.12 -16.49 9.59
N LYS A 2 44.63 -16.58 8.34
CA LYS A 2 44.14 -15.81 7.18
C LYS A 2 43.93 -16.65 5.90
N ARG A 3 43.76 -17.98 6.01
CA ARG A 3 43.71 -18.87 4.83
C ARG A 3 42.41 -19.67 4.66
N PHE A 4 41.37 -19.43 5.48
CA PHE A 4 40.10 -20.20 5.43
C PHE A 4 38.87 -19.42 4.89
N LEU A 5 38.98 -18.15 4.49
CA LEU A 5 37.88 -17.36 4.00
C LEU A 5 37.73 -17.34 2.48
N LEU A 6 38.69 -17.88 1.72
CA LEU A 6 38.65 -17.85 0.26
C LEU A 6 37.70 -18.90 -0.41
N PRO A 7 37.50 -20.12 0.17
CA PRO A 7 36.62 -21.09 -0.53
C PRO A 7 35.11 -20.84 -0.40
N ILE A 8 34.68 -20.03 0.56
CA ILE A 8 33.24 -19.77 0.75
C ILE A 8 32.70 -18.76 -0.29
N ALA A 9 33.52 -17.79 -0.69
CA ALA A 9 33.11 -16.82 -1.72
C ALA A 9 33.00 -17.44 -3.13
N ALA A 10 33.73 -18.51 -3.42
CA ALA A 10 33.70 -19.20 -4.72
C ALA A 10 32.49 -20.13 -4.88
N ALA A 11 31.90 -20.60 -3.78
CA ALA A 11 30.76 -21.51 -3.82
C ALA A 11 29.42 -20.80 -4.13
N VAL A 12 29.29 -19.49 -3.91
CA VAL A 12 28.06 -18.72 -4.15
C VAL A 12 27.92 -18.30 -5.62
N ILE A 13 29.01 -18.27 -6.38
CA ILE A 13 29.00 -17.84 -7.80
C ILE A 13 28.64 -18.98 -8.75
N GLY A 14 28.68 -20.23 -8.29
CA GLY A 14 28.50 -21.43 -9.13
C GLY A 14 27.05 -21.85 -9.42
N THR A 15 26.03 -21.25 -8.79
CA THR A 15 24.64 -21.70 -8.94
C THR A 15 23.79 -20.86 -9.90
N ALA A 16 24.34 -19.83 -10.54
CA ALA A 16 23.61 -18.91 -11.42
C ALA A 16 23.58 -19.31 -12.91
N ALA A 17 24.05 -20.50 -13.30
CA ALA A 17 24.26 -20.83 -14.70
C ALA A 17 23.47 -22.05 -15.22
N HIS A 18 22.22 -22.25 -14.79
CA HIS A 18 21.34 -23.24 -15.44
C HIS A 18 19.92 -22.69 -15.61
N ALA A 19 19.79 -21.51 -16.19
CA ALA A 19 18.57 -21.15 -16.89
C ALA A 19 18.65 -21.76 -18.29
N GLN A 20 18.17 -22.99 -18.46
CA GLN A 20 18.00 -23.58 -19.79
C GLN A 20 16.96 -22.78 -20.56
N ALA A 21 17.38 -22.32 -21.73
CA ALA A 21 16.47 -21.80 -22.75
C ALA A 21 15.43 -22.87 -23.06
N VAL A 22 14.19 -22.62 -22.66
CA VAL A 22 13.05 -23.38 -23.18
C VAL A 22 12.85 -22.91 -24.61
N GLU A 23 13.08 -23.79 -25.56
CA GLU A 23 12.84 -23.57 -26.98
C GLU A 23 11.42 -23.04 -27.20
N ALA A 24 11.34 -21.98 -27.95
CA ALA A 24 10.11 -21.43 -28.49
C ALA A 24 9.55 -22.43 -29.53
N GLY A 25 8.61 -23.24 -29.10
CA GLY A 25 7.92 -24.21 -29.93
C GLY A 25 6.51 -24.43 -29.43
N GLN A 26 5.65 -23.49 -29.66
CA GLN A 26 4.24 -23.62 -30.04
C GLN A 26 3.58 -22.26 -29.90
N GLU A 27 3.36 -21.60 -31.02
CA GLU A 27 2.41 -20.49 -31.09
C GLU A 27 1.00 -21.06 -30.82
N ASP A 28 0.70 -21.31 -29.55
CA ASP A 28 -0.67 -21.42 -29.12
C ASP A 28 -1.17 -19.98 -28.90
N SER A 29 -2.06 -19.58 -29.77
CA SER A 29 -2.59 -18.25 -29.94
C SER A 29 -3.47 -17.84 -28.74
N LEU A 30 -2.87 -17.74 -27.58
CA LEU A 30 -3.44 -16.95 -26.51
C LEU A 30 -3.26 -15.47 -26.89
N ARG A 31 -4.26 -14.92 -27.57
CA ARG A 31 -4.37 -13.47 -27.74
C ARG A 31 -4.41 -12.87 -26.34
N MET A 32 -3.27 -12.48 -25.82
CA MET A 32 -3.20 -11.64 -24.63
C MET A 32 -3.80 -10.28 -24.98
N TYR A 33 -5.07 -10.12 -24.67
CA TYR A 33 -5.68 -8.80 -24.66
C TYR A 33 -5.11 -8.07 -23.45
N ARG A 34 -4.25 -7.08 -23.68
CA ARG A 34 -3.92 -6.10 -22.65
C ARG A 34 -5.21 -5.33 -22.37
N LEU A 35 -5.87 -5.68 -21.30
CA LEU A 35 -6.95 -4.84 -20.79
C LEU A 35 -6.31 -3.55 -20.29
N GLN A 36 -6.87 -2.42 -20.68
CA GLN A 36 -6.51 -1.15 -20.08
C GLN A 36 -6.82 -1.24 -18.59
N GLU A 37 -5.85 -0.87 -17.76
CA GLU A 37 -6.06 -0.78 -16.32
C GLU A 37 -7.19 0.21 -16.06
N ILE A 38 -8.26 -0.25 -15.43
CA ILE A 38 -9.37 0.59 -15.02
C ILE A 38 -9.06 1.08 -13.62
N GLU A 39 -8.57 2.31 -13.51
CA GLU A 39 -8.45 2.96 -12.21
C GLU A 39 -9.85 3.24 -11.65
N VAL A 40 -10.16 2.70 -10.46
CA VAL A 40 -11.42 2.97 -9.76
C VAL A 40 -11.31 4.32 -9.07
N THR A 41 -11.65 5.38 -9.78
CA THR A 41 -11.63 6.75 -9.26
C THR A 41 -12.95 7.16 -8.59
N ALA A 42 -14.00 6.35 -8.71
CA ALA A 42 -15.36 6.67 -8.23
C ALA A 42 -15.45 6.97 -6.72
N THR A 43 -14.51 6.46 -5.92
CA THR A 43 -14.44 6.72 -4.46
C THR A 43 -13.57 7.92 -4.10
N ARG A 44 -12.83 8.48 -5.06
CA ARG A 44 -11.91 9.61 -4.82
C ARG A 44 -12.60 10.93 -5.06
N ALA A 45 -12.32 11.89 -4.20
CA ALA A 45 -12.72 13.28 -4.39
C ALA A 45 -11.79 13.95 -5.41
N ASP A 46 -12.36 14.83 -6.19
CA ASP A 46 -11.68 15.71 -7.15
C ASP A 46 -11.91 17.19 -6.80
N ALA A 47 -11.36 18.08 -7.60
CA ALA A 47 -11.52 19.53 -7.40
C ALA A 47 -12.98 20.03 -7.48
N ALA A 48 -13.87 19.28 -8.11
CA ALA A 48 -15.29 19.61 -8.21
C ALA A 48 -16.10 19.06 -7.02
N THR A 49 -15.52 18.16 -6.24
CA THR A 49 -16.17 17.52 -5.08
C THR A 49 -16.09 18.47 -3.87
N PRO A 50 -17.22 18.84 -3.23
CA PRO A 50 -17.23 19.79 -2.12
C PRO A 50 -16.78 19.13 -0.79
N VAL A 51 -15.66 18.43 -0.79
CA VAL A 51 -15.08 17.71 0.35
C VAL A 51 -13.62 18.11 0.52
N ALA A 52 -13.22 18.37 1.75
CA ALA A 52 -11.80 18.60 2.04
C ALA A 52 -11.03 17.28 1.97
N TYR A 53 -10.04 17.19 1.11
CA TYR A 53 -9.20 16.01 0.98
C TYR A 53 -7.71 16.35 0.95
N THR A 54 -6.89 15.34 1.12
CA THR A 54 -5.44 15.38 0.95
C THR A 54 -5.02 14.14 0.17
N ASP A 55 -4.27 14.35 -0.89
CA ASP A 55 -3.62 13.27 -1.63
C ASP A 55 -2.17 13.13 -1.14
N ILE A 56 -1.75 11.88 -0.96
CA ILE A 56 -0.38 11.50 -0.61
C ILE A 56 0.14 10.65 -1.75
N ALA A 57 1.16 11.15 -2.43
CA ALA A 57 1.77 10.45 -3.56
C ALA A 57 2.80 9.41 -3.11
N ARG A 58 3.15 8.48 -3.99
CA ARG A 58 4.10 7.40 -3.72
C ARG A 58 5.44 7.89 -3.18
N ASP A 59 5.98 8.94 -3.74
CA ASP A 59 7.26 9.51 -3.32
C ASP A 59 7.20 10.09 -1.90
N GLU A 60 6.05 10.63 -1.50
CA GLU A 60 5.81 11.12 -0.14
C GLU A 60 5.67 9.95 0.84
N ILE A 61 4.94 8.88 0.44
CA ILE A 61 4.85 7.65 1.21
C ILE A 61 6.25 7.08 1.44
N ALA A 62 7.05 6.95 0.39
CA ALA A 62 8.40 6.39 0.46
C ALA A 62 9.35 7.21 1.35
N ARG A 63 9.23 8.55 1.32
CA ARG A 63 10.04 9.43 2.19
C ARG A 63 9.67 9.32 3.67
N ASN A 64 8.42 9.03 3.99
CA ASN A 64 7.90 9.11 5.36
C ASN A 64 7.62 7.75 5.99
N SER A 65 7.76 6.65 5.26
CA SER A 65 7.43 5.33 5.78
C SER A 65 8.42 4.79 6.82
N PHE A 66 9.72 5.06 6.66
CA PHE A 66 10.80 4.62 7.58
C PHE A 66 10.65 3.16 8.08
N GLY A 67 10.09 2.26 7.26
CA GLY A 67 9.80 0.88 7.66
C GLY A 67 8.58 0.72 8.58
N SER A 68 7.79 1.78 8.78
CA SER A 68 6.51 1.74 9.51
C SER A 68 5.34 1.45 8.58
N ASP A 69 4.18 1.18 9.17
CA ASP A 69 2.94 0.93 8.44
C ASP A 69 2.24 2.23 7.94
N ILE A 70 1.16 2.07 7.16
CA ILE A 70 0.39 3.18 6.58
C ILE A 70 -0.11 4.20 7.61
N PRO A 71 -0.64 3.83 8.79
CA PRO A 71 -1.06 4.77 9.81
C PRO A 71 -0.02 5.81 10.19
N SER A 72 1.26 5.47 10.15
CA SER A 72 2.36 6.41 10.45
C SER A 72 2.43 7.53 9.42
N VAL A 73 2.22 7.22 8.16
CA VAL A 73 2.16 8.22 7.08
C VAL A 73 0.88 9.03 7.17
N LEU A 74 -0.26 8.39 7.48
CA LEU A 74 -1.55 9.07 7.66
C LEU A 74 -1.49 10.12 8.79
N ALA A 75 -0.74 9.84 9.87
CA ALA A 75 -0.59 10.76 11.00
C ALA A 75 0.04 12.12 10.61
N LEU A 76 0.73 12.18 9.47
CA LEU A 76 1.30 13.42 8.93
C LEU A 76 0.26 14.30 8.23
N THR A 77 -0.94 13.77 7.96
CA THR A 77 -2.00 14.53 7.31
C THR A 77 -2.78 15.40 8.31
N PRO A 78 -3.30 16.55 7.89
CA PRO A 78 -4.06 17.41 8.78
C PRO A 78 -5.27 16.71 9.41
N SER A 79 -5.47 16.89 10.71
CA SER A 79 -6.60 16.36 11.49
C SER A 79 -6.61 14.84 11.66
N MET A 80 -5.53 14.15 11.30
CA MET A 80 -5.35 12.72 11.51
C MET A 80 -4.46 12.47 12.73
N VAL A 81 -4.83 11.49 13.54
CA VAL A 81 -4.03 11.02 14.68
C VAL A 81 -3.92 9.51 14.58
N ALA A 82 -2.72 8.98 14.58
CA ALA A 82 -2.45 7.56 14.74
C ALA A 82 -1.83 7.31 16.11
N THR A 83 -2.29 6.26 16.78
CA THR A 83 -1.75 5.79 18.05
C THR A 83 -1.33 4.35 17.88
N ASN A 84 -0.03 4.09 18.01
CA ASN A 84 0.53 2.75 17.90
C ASN A 84 0.83 2.22 19.31
N GLU A 85 0.29 1.05 19.65
CA GLU A 85 0.43 0.45 20.98
C GLU A 85 1.82 -0.16 21.20
N THR A 86 2.50 -0.54 20.12
CA THR A 86 3.84 -1.15 20.20
C THR A 86 4.95 -0.11 20.29
N GLY A 87 4.69 1.13 19.89
CA GLY A 87 5.67 2.21 19.87
C GLY A 87 6.70 2.14 18.72
N ILE A 88 6.69 1.08 17.93
CA ILE A 88 7.65 0.89 16.81
C ILE A 88 7.08 1.23 15.43
N GLY A 89 5.83 1.71 15.37
CA GLY A 89 5.19 2.10 14.11
C GLY A 89 4.62 0.95 13.28
N ILE A 90 4.61 -0.27 13.81
CA ILE A 90 4.03 -1.47 13.20
C ILE A 90 3.16 -2.18 14.24
N GLY A 91 2.05 -2.77 13.81
CA GLY A 91 1.20 -3.60 14.66
C GLY A 91 -0.13 -2.95 15.01
N ALA A 92 -0.58 -3.11 16.27
CA ALA A 92 -1.86 -2.58 16.73
C ALA A 92 -1.84 -1.05 16.69
N THR A 93 -2.45 -0.48 15.65
CA THR A 93 -2.52 0.96 15.43
C THR A 93 -3.98 1.38 15.30
N SER A 94 -4.35 2.40 16.04
CA SER A 94 -5.64 3.07 15.97
C SER A 94 -5.50 4.40 15.23
N VAL A 95 -6.41 4.67 14.30
CA VAL A 95 -6.43 5.90 13.51
C VAL A 95 -7.70 6.69 13.84
N ARG A 96 -7.56 7.99 14.05
CA ARG A 96 -8.66 8.93 14.30
C ARG A 96 -8.59 10.10 13.35
N LEU A 97 -9.73 10.51 12.83
CA LEU A 97 -9.83 11.66 11.95
C LEU A 97 -10.81 12.69 12.54
N ARG A 98 -10.36 13.93 12.73
CA ARG A 98 -11.17 15.00 13.35
C ARG A 98 -11.79 14.59 14.69
N GLY A 99 -11.09 13.75 15.47
CA GLY A 99 -11.57 13.23 16.75
C GLY A 99 -12.59 12.09 16.66
N THR A 100 -13.03 11.68 15.45
CA THR A 100 -13.88 10.47 15.29
C THR A 100 -13.01 9.22 15.39
N ASP A 101 -13.58 8.14 15.87
CA ASP A 101 -12.88 6.85 15.98
C ASP A 101 -12.85 6.09 14.64
N ALA A 102 -12.13 4.97 14.61
CA ALA A 102 -11.91 4.16 13.42
C ALA A 102 -13.22 3.58 12.84
N THR A 103 -14.27 3.39 13.65
CA THR A 103 -15.57 2.85 13.19
C THR A 103 -16.35 3.86 12.33
N ARG A 104 -15.90 5.11 12.30
CA ARG A 104 -16.50 6.21 11.54
C ARG A 104 -15.69 6.57 10.29
N LEU A 105 -14.65 5.79 10.02
CA LEU A 105 -13.78 5.92 8.86
C LEU A 105 -13.97 4.73 7.93
N ASN A 106 -14.21 4.98 6.66
CA ASN A 106 -14.13 3.91 5.67
C ASN A 106 -12.73 3.88 5.04
N VAL A 107 -12.15 2.71 5.00
CA VAL A 107 -10.84 2.47 4.38
C VAL A 107 -11.03 1.57 3.18
N THR A 108 -10.57 2.00 2.02
CA THR A 108 -10.67 1.21 0.79
C THR A 108 -9.30 1.00 0.15
N ILE A 109 -9.15 -0.14 -0.52
CA ILE A 109 -8.03 -0.43 -1.42
C ILE A 109 -8.62 -0.73 -2.79
N ASN A 110 -8.23 0.03 -3.81
CA ASN A 110 -8.75 -0.07 -5.17
C ASN A 110 -10.30 -0.09 -5.21
N GLY A 111 -10.94 0.70 -4.35
CA GLY A 111 -12.40 0.80 -4.24
C GLY A 111 -13.07 -0.31 -3.41
N VAL A 112 -12.33 -1.30 -2.93
CA VAL A 112 -12.85 -2.37 -2.07
C VAL A 112 -12.69 -1.97 -0.61
N SER A 113 -13.77 -2.02 0.18
CA SER A 113 -13.74 -1.71 1.61
C SER A 113 -12.95 -2.76 2.38
N MET A 114 -12.04 -2.29 3.22
CA MET A 114 -11.21 -3.08 4.12
C MET A 114 -11.73 -3.10 5.55
N ASN A 115 -12.80 -2.37 5.83
CA ASN A 115 -13.40 -2.37 7.15
C ASN A 115 -14.01 -3.74 7.45
N ASN A 116 -13.72 -4.27 8.62
CA ASN A 116 -14.32 -5.50 9.11
C ASN A 116 -15.85 -5.28 9.27
N PRO A 117 -16.71 -6.17 8.74
CA PRO A 117 -18.16 -5.99 8.77
C PRO A 117 -18.76 -6.06 10.18
N ASP A 118 -18.09 -6.68 11.13
CA ASP A 118 -18.54 -6.80 12.51
C ASP A 118 -18.17 -5.56 13.35
N SER A 119 -16.90 -5.18 13.33
CA SER A 119 -16.37 -4.06 14.13
C SER A 119 -16.45 -2.71 13.44
N HIS A 120 -16.72 -2.67 12.13
CA HIS A 120 -16.69 -1.47 11.27
C HIS A 120 -15.34 -0.73 11.25
N SER A 121 -14.26 -1.41 11.63
CA SER A 121 -12.91 -0.84 11.70
C SER A 121 -11.94 -1.58 10.79
N MET A 122 -10.93 -0.89 10.30
CA MET A 122 -9.77 -1.49 9.66
C MET A 122 -8.76 -1.94 10.71
N TYR A 123 -8.30 -3.19 10.61
CA TYR A 123 -7.22 -3.74 11.43
C TYR A 123 -5.89 -3.66 10.68
N TRP A 124 -5.11 -2.64 10.96
CA TRP A 124 -3.85 -2.35 10.26
C TRP A 124 -2.79 -3.44 10.44
N TYR A 125 -2.82 -4.15 11.56
CA TYR A 125 -1.89 -5.26 11.84
C TYR A 125 -2.08 -6.48 10.92
N ASP A 126 -3.23 -6.59 10.26
CA ASP A 126 -3.48 -7.67 9.29
C ASP A 126 -2.77 -7.42 7.95
N THR A 127 -2.30 -6.19 7.72
CA THR A 127 -1.68 -5.77 6.46
C THR A 127 -0.40 -4.94 6.70
N PRO A 128 0.61 -5.49 7.41
CA PRO A 128 1.78 -4.71 7.85
C PRO A 128 2.65 -4.21 6.70
N ASP A 129 2.70 -4.94 5.58
CA ASP A 129 3.51 -4.59 4.40
C ASP A 129 2.70 -3.90 3.28
N LEU A 130 1.47 -3.53 3.56
CA LEU A 130 0.60 -2.89 2.55
C LEU A 130 1.24 -1.61 1.99
N ILE A 131 2.01 -0.88 2.81
CA ILE A 131 2.69 0.36 2.44
C ILE A 131 3.64 0.20 1.23
N SER A 132 4.23 -0.98 1.05
CA SER A 132 5.12 -1.29 -0.07
C SER A 132 4.40 -1.35 -1.40
N SER A 133 3.11 -1.71 -1.38
CA SER A 133 2.27 -1.91 -2.57
C SER A 133 1.38 -0.71 -2.90
N VAL A 134 1.23 0.26 -1.98
CA VAL A 134 0.37 1.43 -2.18
C VAL A 134 1.09 2.49 -3.02
N GLY A 135 0.47 2.88 -4.13
CA GLY A 135 0.93 3.95 -5.01
C GLY A 135 0.46 5.34 -4.55
N THR A 136 -0.79 5.45 -4.14
CA THR A 136 -1.35 6.73 -3.65
C THR A 136 -2.37 6.52 -2.57
N VAL A 137 -2.48 7.50 -1.66
CA VAL A 137 -3.51 7.53 -0.62
C VAL A 137 -4.24 8.86 -0.68
N GLN A 138 -5.56 8.82 -0.64
CA GLN A 138 -6.38 10.02 -0.48
C GLN A 138 -7.14 9.96 0.84
N VAL A 139 -6.99 10.98 1.66
CA VAL A 139 -7.73 11.16 2.92
C VAL A 139 -8.81 12.20 2.72
N GLN A 140 -10.07 11.79 2.77
CA GLN A 140 -11.24 12.66 2.71
C GLN A 140 -11.74 12.94 4.14
N ARG A 141 -11.99 14.18 4.45
CA ARG A 141 -12.33 14.64 5.81
C ARG A 141 -13.79 15.07 5.91
N GLY A 142 -14.59 14.25 6.58
CA GLY A 142 -16.04 14.43 6.78
C GLY A 142 -16.83 13.47 5.91
N ALA A 143 -18.15 13.55 6.00
CA ALA A 143 -19.06 12.76 5.17
C ALA A 143 -18.80 13.07 3.69
N GLY A 144 -18.11 12.15 3.03
CA GLY A 144 -17.77 12.26 1.63
C GLY A 144 -18.93 11.94 0.69
N ILE A 145 -18.59 11.58 -0.53
CA ILE A 145 -19.55 11.09 -1.51
C ILE A 145 -20.11 9.72 -1.06
N SER A 146 -21.33 9.41 -1.47
CA SER A 146 -22.05 8.17 -1.07
C SER A 146 -21.33 6.88 -1.48
N THR A 147 -20.42 6.94 -2.44
CA THR A 147 -19.59 5.83 -2.89
C THR A 147 -18.58 5.37 -1.84
N ASN A 148 -18.29 6.16 -0.81
CA ASN A 148 -17.41 5.78 0.28
C ASN A 148 -18.00 4.73 1.24
N GLY A 149 -19.23 4.27 0.99
CA GLY A 149 -19.88 3.22 1.78
C GLY A 149 -20.52 3.70 3.08
N THR A 150 -21.04 2.73 3.83
CA THR A 150 -21.70 2.97 5.12
C THR A 150 -20.66 3.24 6.21
N GLY A 151 -20.96 4.17 7.11
CA GLY A 151 -20.07 4.48 8.25
C GLY A 151 -19.01 5.56 7.99
N ALA A 152 -18.84 6.02 6.75
CA ALA A 152 -17.82 7.01 6.38
C ALA A 152 -18.17 8.46 6.74
N PHE A 153 -18.93 8.72 7.79
CA PHE A 153 -19.29 10.09 8.10
C PHE A 153 -18.17 10.89 8.78
N GLY A 154 -17.21 10.22 9.39
CA GLY A 154 -16.00 10.86 9.90
C GLY A 154 -15.02 11.19 8.78
N GLY A 155 -14.98 10.35 7.78
CA GLY A 155 -14.14 10.47 6.60
C GLY A 155 -13.87 9.15 5.90
N ALA A 156 -13.04 9.21 4.87
CA ALA A 156 -12.60 8.03 4.13
C ALA A 156 -11.10 8.09 3.83
N VAL A 157 -10.47 6.92 3.79
CA VAL A 157 -9.10 6.72 3.35
C VAL A 157 -9.13 5.81 2.13
N ASN A 158 -8.85 6.35 0.97
CA ASN A 158 -8.88 5.63 -0.30
C ASN A 158 -7.47 5.38 -0.79
N MET A 159 -7.05 4.12 -0.80
CA MET A 159 -5.74 3.69 -1.26
C MET A 159 -5.84 3.10 -2.66
N THR A 160 -4.86 3.39 -3.48
CA THR A 160 -4.68 2.76 -4.80
C THR A 160 -3.31 2.12 -4.83
N THR A 161 -3.24 0.87 -5.25
CA THR A 161 -1.98 0.16 -5.42
C THR A 161 -1.21 0.70 -6.62
N GLU A 162 0.09 0.44 -6.66
CA GLU A 162 0.89 0.72 -7.84
C GLU A 162 0.40 -0.13 -9.03
N ALA A 163 0.46 0.46 -10.22
CA ALA A 163 0.19 -0.25 -11.47
C ALA A 163 1.18 -1.40 -11.65
N LEU A 164 0.69 -2.51 -12.18
CA LEU A 164 1.58 -3.64 -12.52
C LEU A 164 2.54 -3.20 -13.64
N PRO A 165 3.85 -3.42 -13.47
CA PRO A 165 4.82 -3.09 -14.51
C PRO A 165 4.56 -3.91 -15.77
N THR A 166 4.71 -3.26 -16.93
CA THR A 166 4.57 -3.93 -18.23
C THR A 166 5.81 -4.73 -18.61
N ASP A 167 6.94 -4.34 -18.04
CA ASP A 167 8.23 -4.97 -18.30
C ASP A 167 8.76 -5.66 -17.05
N PHE A 168 9.62 -6.66 -17.25
CA PHE A 168 10.28 -7.32 -16.14
C PHE A 168 11.15 -6.30 -15.38
N ASN A 169 10.80 -6.03 -14.15
CA ASN A 169 11.61 -5.22 -13.26
C ASN A 169 11.71 -5.87 -11.89
N GLY A 170 12.70 -5.48 -11.13
CA GLY A 170 12.88 -5.90 -9.76
C GLY A 170 13.68 -4.85 -8.99
N SER A 171 13.31 -4.62 -7.75
CA SER A 171 14.06 -3.77 -6.85
C SER A 171 14.31 -4.50 -5.54
N ALA A 172 15.45 -4.23 -4.93
CA ALA A 172 15.76 -4.69 -3.58
C ALA A 172 16.28 -3.51 -2.77
N SER A 173 15.75 -3.34 -1.57
CA SER A 173 16.23 -2.33 -0.63
C SER A 173 16.60 -2.98 0.70
N LEU A 174 17.68 -2.54 1.27
CA LEU A 174 18.12 -2.95 2.60
C LEU A 174 18.37 -1.69 3.42
N SER A 175 17.67 -1.55 4.54
CA SER A 175 17.87 -0.47 5.48
C SER A 175 18.25 -1.01 6.84
N TYR A 176 19.13 -0.28 7.53
CA TYR A 176 19.57 -0.56 8.89
C TYR A 176 19.45 0.73 9.71
N GLY A 177 18.79 0.65 10.85
CA GLY A 177 18.59 1.77 11.77
C GLY A 177 18.74 1.34 13.22
#